data_5521268fadf1308e4191b34085afd903
#
_entry.id   5521268fadf1308e4191b34085afd903
#
_cell.length_a   1.000
_cell.length_b   1.000
_cell.length_c   1.000
_cell.angle_alpha   90.00
_cell.angle_beta   90.00
_cell.angle_gamma   90.00
#
_symmetry.space_group_name_H-M   'P 1'
#
loop_
_entity.id
_entity.type
_entity.pdbx_description
1 polymer ?
#
loop_
_entity_poly.entity_id
_entity_poly.type
_entity_poly.pdbx_seq_one_letter_code
_entity_poly.pdbx_strand_id
1 'polypeptide(L)'
;NNSRPGGENKNDKPAVQPVKNEVIEYSDPVRRTNLMSGVLEVLEDGYGFLRSDNYQSGPNDVYVPQAQIRRFRLKTGDYIVGNTRMQHEGEKYQALLYVQSVNGDKVDVSIRRKAFEDLTPIYPRERLKLETVKTDYSMRIIDLIAPVGKGQRGIIIAPPKAGKTTLLKVMYSLTKPLSNENRET
;
A
#
# COMPACT_ATOMS: atom_id res chain seq x y z
N ASN A 1 -31.69 -31.42 22.55
CA ASN A 1 -30.60 -31.64 21.56
C ASN A 1 -30.71 -30.57 20.47
N ASN A 2 -30.00 -29.49 20.64
CA ASN A 2 -29.94 -28.42 19.62
C ASN A 2 -28.48 -27.98 19.50
N SER A 3 -27.77 -28.63 18.59
CA SER A 3 -26.40 -28.31 18.24
C SER A 3 -26.40 -27.21 17.19
N ARG A 4 -25.88 -26.02 17.52
CA ARG A 4 -25.60 -24.95 16.57
C ARG A 4 -24.19 -25.15 16.01
N PRO A 5 -23.97 -25.11 14.70
CA PRO A 5 -22.64 -25.10 14.13
C PRO A 5 -22.02 -23.70 14.26
N GLY A 6 -20.73 -23.69 14.62
CA GLY A 6 -19.90 -22.49 14.79
C GLY A 6 -19.68 -21.74 13.49
N GLY A 7 -19.75 -20.42 13.56
CA GLY A 7 -19.46 -19.51 12.46
C GLY A 7 -17.94 -19.40 12.23
N GLU A 8 -17.50 -19.80 11.07
CA GLU A 8 -16.16 -19.53 10.55
C GLU A 8 -15.98 -18.03 10.28
N ASN A 9 -15.02 -17.45 10.95
CA ASN A 9 -14.61 -16.05 10.79
C ASN A 9 -13.69 -15.93 9.57
N LYS A 10 -14.27 -15.73 8.37
CA LYS A 10 -13.52 -15.49 7.13
C LYS A 10 -13.13 -14.01 7.02
N ASN A 11 -12.05 -13.63 7.67
CA ASN A 11 -11.39 -12.33 7.47
C ASN A 11 -9.94 -12.50 6.98
N ASP A 12 -9.71 -13.47 6.10
CA ASP A 12 -8.48 -13.50 5.32
C ASP A 12 -8.65 -12.63 4.07
N LYS A 13 -8.21 -11.37 4.15
CA LYS A 13 -7.99 -10.55 2.95
C LYS A 13 -6.76 -11.11 2.24
N PRO A 14 -6.86 -11.54 0.98
CA PRO A 14 -5.70 -12.00 0.23
C PRO A 14 -4.71 -10.86 0.06
N ALA A 15 -3.43 -11.15 0.30
CA ALA A 15 -2.32 -10.24 0.02
C ALA A 15 -2.37 -9.81 -1.45
N VAL A 16 -2.41 -8.51 -1.69
CA VAL A 16 -2.38 -7.94 -3.04
C VAL A 16 -1.01 -8.25 -3.64
N GLN A 17 -0.96 -9.26 -4.51
CA GLN A 17 0.23 -9.54 -5.31
C GLN A 17 0.40 -8.43 -6.35
N PRO A 18 1.63 -7.98 -6.66
CA PRO A 18 1.85 -7.02 -7.72
C PRO A 18 1.39 -7.63 -9.06
N VAL A 19 0.38 -7.01 -9.65
CA VAL A 19 -0.16 -7.44 -10.95
C VAL A 19 0.94 -7.21 -11.99
N LYS A 20 1.41 -8.29 -12.61
CA LYS A 20 2.27 -8.20 -13.80
C LYS A 20 1.47 -7.47 -14.89
N ASN A 21 2.11 -6.51 -15.56
CA ASN A 21 1.54 -5.77 -16.68
C ASN A 21 1.15 -6.75 -17.79
N GLU A 22 -0.09 -7.22 -17.77
CA GLU A 22 -0.65 -8.04 -18.84
C GLU A 22 -1.37 -7.12 -19.83
N VAL A 23 -0.95 -7.18 -21.08
CA VAL A 23 -1.62 -6.49 -22.19
C VAL A 23 -2.86 -7.32 -22.54
N ILE A 24 -4.04 -6.83 -22.19
CA ILE A 24 -5.30 -7.43 -22.64
C ILE A 24 -5.65 -6.80 -23.99
N GLU A 25 -5.42 -7.55 -25.06
CA GLU A 25 -5.88 -7.18 -26.40
C GLU A 25 -7.41 -7.26 -26.47
N TYR A 26 -8.06 -6.12 -26.40
CA TYR A 26 -9.45 -6.02 -26.84
C TYR A 26 -9.48 -5.88 -28.37
N SER A 27 -10.25 -6.74 -29.05
CA SER A 27 -10.35 -6.88 -30.50
C SER A 27 -11.06 -5.73 -31.24
N ASP A 28 -11.09 -4.53 -30.69
CA ASP A 28 -11.56 -3.32 -31.37
C ASP A 28 -10.35 -2.57 -31.92
N PRO A 29 -10.19 -2.46 -33.24
CA PRO A 29 -8.99 -1.90 -33.89
C PRO A 29 -8.77 -0.41 -33.63
N VAL A 30 -9.65 0.29 -32.92
CA VAL A 30 -9.60 1.76 -32.76
C VAL A 30 -9.11 2.19 -31.35
N ARG A 31 -9.03 1.29 -30.34
CA ARG A 31 -8.59 1.68 -28.99
C ARG A 31 -7.67 0.63 -28.38
N ARG A 32 -6.40 0.68 -28.73
CA ARG A 32 -5.38 -0.04 -27.97
C ARG A 32 -5.28 0.60 -26.58
N THR A 33 -5.81 -0.04 -25.58
CA THR A 33 -5.69 0.37 -24.18
C THR A 33 -4.74 -0.57 -23.45
N ASN A 34 -3.81 -0.02 -22.70
CA ASN A 34 -2.93 -0.80 -21.83
C ASN A 34 -3.47 -0.78 -20.41
N LEU A 35 -3.41 -1.92 -19.73
CA LEU A 35 -3.69 -1.97 -18.29
C LEU A 35 -2.44 -1.50 -17.54
N MET A 36 -2.59 -0.45 -16.75
CA MET A 36 -1.52 0.12 -15.95
C MET A 36 -1.94 0.24 -14.49
N SER A 37 -0.97 0.17 -13.62
CA SER A 37 -1.18 0.36 -12.17
C SER A 37 -0.10 1.23 -11.57
N GLY A 38 -0.43 1.95 -10.52
CA GLY A 38 0.52 2.79 -9.81
C GLY A 38 -0.12 3.49 -8.63
N VAL A 39 0.71 4.17 -7.84
CA VAL A 39 0.26 5.00 -6.74
C VAL A 39 0.02 6.42 -7.23
N LEU A 40 -1.15 6.95 -6.95
CA LEU A 40 -1.53 8.30 -7.36
C LEU A 40 -0.80 9.35 -6.53
N GLU A 41 -0.21 10.30 -7.21
CA GLU A 41 0.21 11.58 -6.65
C GLU A 41 -0.61 12.69 -7.31
N VAL A 42 -1.41 13.42 -6.52
CA VAL A 42 -2.19 14.57 -6.97
C VAL A 42 -1.36 15.83 -6.76
N LEU A 43 -1.24 16.64 -7.82
CA LEU A 43 -0.54 17.92 -7.78
C LEU A 43 -1.49 19.06 -7.39
N GLU A 44 -0.93 20.22 -7.05
CA GLU A 44 -1.67 21.42 -6.62
C GLU A 44 -2.69 21.89 -7.66
N ASP A 45 -2.39 21.72 -8.95
CA ASP A 45 -3.28 22.04 -10.07
C ASP A 45 -4.48 21.09 -10.19
N GLY A 46 -4.55 20.04 -9.36
CA GLY A 46 -5.66 19.11 -9.29
C GLY A 46 -5.64 17.96 -10.29
N TYR A 47 -4.67 17.87 -11.19
CA TYR A 47 -4.35 16.66 -11.93
C TYR A 47 -3.30 15.83 -11.19
N GLY A 48 -2.99 14.62 -11.66
CA GLY A 48 -2.02 13.78 -10.98
C GLY A 48 -1.30 12.82 -11.91
N PHE A 49 -0.42 12.02 -11.31
CA PHE A 49 0.31 10.94 -11.98
C PHE A 49 0.23 9.65 -11.19
N LEU A 50 0.07 8.53 -11.88
CA LEU A 50 0.34 7.22 -11.29
C LEU A 50 1.85 6.99 -11.35
N ARG A 51 2.47 6.93 -10.19
CA ARG A 51 3.90 6.65 -10.05
C ARG A 51 4.11 5.14 -10.09
N SER A 52 4.93 4.67 -11.02
CA SER A 52 5.21 3.24 -11.20
C SER A 52 6.47 2.80 -10.48
N ASP A 53 7.52 3.61 -10.47
CA ASP A 53 8.85 3.25 -9.96
C ASP A 53 9.16 3.96 -8.64
N ASN A 54 9.20 3.22 -7.53
CA ASN A 54 9.56 3.73 -6.19
C ASN A 54 8.88 5.04 -5.79
N TYR A 55 7.68 5.29 -6.30
CA TYR A 55 6.89 6.51 -6.04
C TYR A 55 7.57 7.81 -6.50
N GLN A 56 8.61 7.72 -7.31
CA GLN A 56 9.31 8.87 -7.87
C GLN A 56 8.85 9.16 -9.30
N SER A 57 9.05 10.40 -9.74
CA SER A 57 8.75 10.81 -11.11
C SER A 57 9.61 10.04 -12.11
N GLY A 58 8.98 9.41 -13.09
CA GLY A 58 9.65 8.57 -14.08
C GLY A 58 9.01 8.65 -15.47
N PRO A 59 9.68 8.07 -16.49
CA PRO A 59 9.18 8.07 -17.86
C PRO A 59 7.91 7.21 -18.05
N ASN A 60 7.68 6.24 -17.15
CA ASN A 60 6.55 5.31 -17.21
C ASN A 60 5.33 5.80 -16.43
N ASP A 61 5.36 7.04 -15.94
CA ASP A 61 4.23 7.60 -15.20
C ASP A 61 3.02 7.77 -16.12
N VAL A 62 1.83 7.61 -15.52
CA VAL A 62 0.56 7.77 -16.24
C VAL A 62 -0.12 9.05 -15.76
N TYR A 63 -0.43 9.93 -16.71
CA TYR A 63 -1.19 11.15 -16.42
C TYR A 63 -2.63 10.83 -16.04
N VAL A 64 -3.09 11.41 -14.93
CA VAL A 64 -4.45 11.27 -14.42
C VAL A 64 -5.16 12.62 -14.52
N PRO A 65 -6.19 12.73 -15.39
CA PRO A 65 -6.94 13.97 -15.56
C PRO A 65 -7.69 14.35 -14.26
N GLN A 66 -7.81 15.66 -14.00
CA GLN A 66 -8.56 16.20 -12.86
C GLN A 66 -10.01 15.68 -12.80
N ALA A 67 -10.64 15.50 -13.98
CA ALA A 67 -12.00 14.97 -14.07
C ALA A 67 -12.13 13.58 -13.44
N GLN A 68 -11.13 12.70 -13.65
CA GLN A 68 -11.09 11.36 -13.06
C GLN A 68 -10.88 11.44 -11.55
N ILE A 69 -9.96 12.29 -11.09
CA ILE A 69 -9.68 12.49 -9.67
C ILE A 69 -10.95 12.95 -8.93
N ARG A 70 -11.64 13.93 -9.46
CA ARG A 70 -12.90 14.45 -8.87
C ARG A 70 -14.03 13.43 -8.93
N ARG A 71 -14.22 12.76 -10.08
CA ARG A 71 -15.30 11.79 -10.28
C ARG A 71 -15.22 10.63 -9.31
N PHE A 72 -14.02 10.09 -9.09
CA PHE A 72 -13.80 8.90 -8.25
C PHE A 72 -13.28 9.23 -6.85
N ARG A 73 -13.23 10.52 -6.48
CA ARG A 73 -12.73 11.01 -5.19
C ARG A 73 -11.36 10.42 -4.85
N LEU A 74 -10.47 10.39 -5.85
CA LEU A 74 -9.13 9.86 -5.68
C LEU A 74 -8.28 10.80 -4.84
N LYS A 75 -7.36 10.22 -4.05
CA LYS A 75 -6.45 10.97 -3.19
C LYS A 75 -5.00 10.51 -3.44
N THR A 76 -4.06 11.38 -3.15
CA THR A 76 -2.63 11.00 -3.11
C THR A 76 -2.44 9.80 -2.19
N GLY A 77 -1.69 8.81 -2.68
CA GLY A 77 -1.47 7.55 -1.99
C GLY A 77 -2.42 6.42 -2.38
N ASP A 78 -3.47 6.67 -3.20
CA ASP A 78 -4.33 5.61 -3.71
C ASP A 78 -3.58 4.75 -4.74
N TYR A 79 -3.64 3.44 -4.56
CA TYR A 79 -3.19 2.49 -5.57
C TYR A 79 -4.29 2.25 -6.59
N ILE A 80 -4.04 2.65 -7.82
CA ILE A 80 -5.03 2.62 -8.90
C ILE A 80 -4.61 1.62 -9.95
N VAL A 81 -5.56 0.81 -10.40
CA VAL A 81 -5.46 -0.03 -11.58
C VAL A 81 -6.45 0.48 -12.60
N GLY A 82 -6.01 0.69 -13.83
CA GLY A 82 -6.88 1.24 -14.86
C GLY A 82 -6.33 1.13 -16.26
N ASN A 83 -7.19 1.40 -17.23
CA ASN A 83 -6.84 1.38 -18.64
C ASN A 83 -6.37 2.75 -19.09
N THR A 84 -5.24 2.77 -19.78
CA THR A 84 -4.64 3.98 -20.35
C THR A 84 -4.78 3.99 -21.86
N ARG A 85 -4.82 5.17 -22.46
CA ARG A 85 -4.60 5.31 -23.89
C ARG A 85 -3.11 5.41 -24.17
N MET A 86 -2.73 4.95 -25.37
CA MET A 86 -1.37 5.17 -25.84
C MET A 86 -1.08 6.67 -26.01
N GLN A 87 0.18 7.02 -25.89
CA GLN A 87 0.66 8.38 -26.16
C GLN A 87 0.35 8.80 -27.57
N HIS A 88 -0.14 10.01 -27.75
CA HIS A 88 -0.17 10.66 -29.04
C HIS A 88 1.19 11.31 -29.36
N GLU A 89 1.41 11.60 -30.63
CA GLU A 89 2.61 12.31 -31.07
C GLU A 89 2.71 13.66 -30.37
N GLY A 90 3.83 13.89 -29.63
CA GLY A 90 4.03 15.09 -28.81
C GLY A 90 3.62 14.97 -27.33
N GLU A 91 2.93 13.92 -26.91
CA GLU A 91 2.63 13.68 -25.48
C GLU A 91 3.79 12.95 -24.78
N LYS A 92 4.12 13.39 -23.57
CA LYS A 92 5.21 12.77 -22.80
C LYS A 92 4.73 11.54 -22.03
N TYR A 93 3.46 11.49 -21.62
CA TYR A 93 2.90 10.44 -20.78
C TYR A 93 1.64 9.82 -21.39
N GLN A 94 1.40 8.55 -21.05
CA GLN A 94 0.11 7.92 -21.33
C GLN A 94 -0.96 8.57 -20.41
N ALA A 95 -2.21 8.57 -20.84
CA ALA A 95 -3.30 9.13 -20.04
C ALA A 95 -4.26 8.04 -19.55
N LEU A 96 -4.66 8.12 -18.29
CA LEU A 96 -5.65 7.23 -17.70
C LEU A 96 -7.03 7.52 -18.30
N LEU A 97 -7.66 6.50 -18.91
CA LEU A 97 -9.01 6.58 -19.48
C LEU A 97 -10.07 6.10 -18.49
N TYR A 98 -9.85 4.91 -17.93
CA TYR A 98 -10.81 4.26 -17.06
C TYR A 98 -10.13 3.70 -15.84
N VAL A 99 -10.72 3.93 -14.66
CA VAL A 99 -10.32 3.34 -13.40
C VAL A 99 -11.06 2.01 -13.24
N GLN A 100 -10.35 0.91 -13.03
CA GLN A 100 -10.93 -0.40 -12.79
C GLN A 100 -11.07 -0.68 -11.29
N SER A 101 -10.01 -0.39 -10.53
CA SER A 101 -10.02 -0.57 -9.07
C SER A 101 -9.17 0.48 -8.38
N VAL A 102 -9.50 0.74 -7.11
CA VAL A 102 -8.77 1.65 -6.23
C VAL A 102 -8.50 0.92 -4.92
N ASN A 103 -7.24 0.79 -4.53
CA ASN A 103 -6.79 0.05 -3.33
C ASN A 103 -7.28 -1.41 -3.28
N GLY A 104 -7.49 -2.04 -4.46
CA GLY A 104 -8.01 -3.40 -4.58
C GLY A 104 -9.52 -3.53 -4.55
N ASP A 105 -10.25 -2.46 -4.26
CA ASP A 105 -11.71 -2.43 -4.25
C ASP A 105 -12.27 -1.96 -5.59
N LYS A 106 -13.50 -2.35 -5.90
CA LYS A 106 -14.26 -1.81 -7.04
C LYS A 106 -14.49 -0.30 -6.84
N VAL A 107 -14.54 0.44 -7.93
CA VAL A 107 -14.67 1.91 -7.93
C VAL A 107 -15.88 2.39 -7.11
N ASP A 108 -17.02 1.73 -7.23
CA ASP A 108 -18.26 2.10 -6.52
C ASP A 108 -18.11 2.02 -4.99
N VAL A 109 -17.34 1.05 -4.51
CA VAL A 109 -17.04 0.87 -3.08
C VAL A 109 -16.04 1.95 -2.64
N SER A 110 -15.03 2.21 -3.45
CA SER A 110 -13.98 3.20 -3.15
C SER A 110 -14.54 4.63 -3.02
N ILE A 111 -15.51 5.02 -3.85
CA ILE A 111 -16.15 6.35 -3.78
C ILE A 111 -16.84 6.58 -2.43
N ARG A 112 -17.38 5.52 -1.79
CA ARG A 112 -18.11 5.59 -0.51
C ARG A 112 -17.19 5.49 0.71
N ARG A 113 -15.88 5.35 0.52
CA ARG A 113 -14.92 5.24 1.63
C ARG A 113 -14.93 6.51 2.49
N LYS A 114 -14.80 6.33 3.78
CA LYS A 114 -14.62 7.44 4.73
C LYS A 114 -13.25 8.10 4.49
N ALA A 115 -13.17 9.40 4.71
CA ALA A 115 -11.89 10.08 4.71
C ALA A 115 -11.04 9.59 5.90
N PHE A 116 -9.71 9.70 5.78
CA PHE A 116 -8.81 9.24 6.85
C PHE A 116 -9.09 9.94 8.18
N GLU A 117 -9.44 11.22 8.11
CA GLU A 117 -9.75 12.08 9.24
C GLU A 117 -11.03 11.63 9.98
N ASP A 118 -11.95 10.97 9.25
CA ASP A 118 -13.24 10.48 9.78
C ASP A 118 -13.15 9.04 10.31
N LEU A 119 -11.96 8.42 10.23
CA LEU A 119 -11.75 7.07 10.74
C LEU A 119 -11.63 7.07 12.26
N THR A 120 -12.27 6.10 12.91
CA THR A 120 -12.12 5.90 14.34
C THR A 120 -10.72 5.40 14.65
N PRO A 121 -9.92 6.11 15.46
CA PRO A 121 -8.60 5.63 15.87
C PRO A 121 -8.75 4.39 16.74
N ILE A 122 -7.97 3.36 16.43
CA ILE A 122 -7.89 2.13 17.21
C ILE A 122 -6.48 1.92 17.73
N TYR A 123 -6.36 1.42 18.96
CA TYR A 123 -5.07 1.03 19.49
C TYR A 123 -4.63 -0.31 18.89
N PRO A 124 -3.31 -0.51 18.65
CA PRO A 124 -2.79 -1.79 18.18
C PRO A 124 -3.06 -2.88 19.24
N ARG A 125 -3.69 -3.97 18.82
CA ARG A 125 -4.03 -5.10 19.70
C ARG A 125 -3.01 -6.22 19.62
N GLU A 126 -2.28 -6.32 18.52
CA GLU A 126 -1.29 -7.36 18.29
C GLU A 126 0.10 -6.82 18.61
N ARG A 127 0.74 -7.43 19.63
CA ARG A 127 2.08 -7.03 20.07
C ARG A 127 3.15 -7.58 19.13
N LEU A 128 4.15 -6.76 18.82
CA LEU A 128 5.39 -7.20 18.22
C LEU A 128 6.29 -7.78 19.29
N LYS A 129 6.71 -9.04 19.15
CA LYS A 129 7.67 -9.65 20.06
C LYS A 129 9.07 -9.30 19.56
N LEU A 130 9.75 -8.40 20.26
CA LEU A 130 11.10 -7.96 19.93
C LEU A 130 12.18 -8.83 20.55
N GLU A 131 11.91 -9.45 21.71
CA GLU A 131 12.81 -10.43 22.33
C GLU A 131 12.80 -11.74 21.54
N THR A 132 13.75 -11.93 20.65
CA THR A 132 13.94 -13.17 19.87
C THR A 132 15.10 -14.01 20.39
N VAL A 133 16.12 -13.35 20.98
CA VAL A 133 17.33 -13.98 21.48
C VAL A 133 17.53 -13.57 22.94
N LYS A 134 17.83 -14.54 23.82
CA LYS A 134 18.01 -14.31 25.27
C LYS A 134 19.16 -13.37 25.60
N THR A 135 20.13 -13.20 24.71
CA THR A 135 21.31 -12.34 24.88
C THR A 135 21.07 -10.88 24.51
N ASP A 136 19.96 -10.56 23.84
CA ASP A 136 19.64 -9.18 23.48
C ASP A 136 18.82 -8.50 24.58
N TYR A 137 19.55 -7.95 25.54
CA TYR A 137 18.94 -7.24 26.66
C TYR A 137 18.19 -5.97 26.24
N SER A 138 18.60 -5.32 25.14
CA SER A 138 17.98 -4.07 24.69
C SER A 138 16.55 -4.32 24.22
N MET A 139 16.34 -5.34 23.40
CA MET A 139 15.01 -5.71 22.91
C MET A 139 14.13 -6.24 24.05
N ARG A 140 14.70 -6.99 24.96
CA ARG A 140 13.99 -7.47 26.16
C ARG A 140 13.51 -6.33 27.05
N ILE A 141 14.35 -5.31 27.27
CA ILE A 141 13.98 -4.13 28.07
C ILE A 141 12.84 -3.37 27.39
N ILE A 142 12.90 -3.18 26.08
CA ILE A 142 11.83 -2.52 25.34
C ILE A 142 10.53 -3.30 25.44
N ASP A 143 10.59 -4.61 25.24
CA ASP A 143 9.41 -5.46 25.35
C ASP A 143 8.76 -5.42 26.73
N LEU A 144 9.55 -5.20 27.78
CA LEU A 144 9.07 -5.15 29.16
C LEU A 144 8.50 -3.78 29.54
N ILE A 145 9.20 -2.69 29.14
CA ILE A 145 8.88 -1.33 29.58
C ILE A 145 8.00 -0.58 28.60
N ALA A 146 8.23 -0.73 27.31
CA ALA A 146 7.55 -0.01 26.24
C ALA A 146 7.16 -0.96 25.08
N PRO A 147 6.25 -1.92 25.31
CA PRO A 147 5.85 -2.88 24.30
C PRO A 147 5.26 -2.17 23.07
N VAL A 148 5.65 -2.62 21.87
CA VAL A 148 5.24 -2.04 20.60
C VAL A 148 4.22 -2.96 19.93
N GLY A 149 3.13 -2.39 19.42
CA GLY A 149 2.12 -3.12 18.67
C GLY A 149 2.23 -2.91 17.15
N LYS A 150 1.66 -3.82 16.37
CA LYS A 150 1.60 -3.68 14.91
C LYS A 150 0.79 -2.45 14.51
N GLY A 151 1.37 -1.58 13.67
CA GLY A 151 0.75 -0.33 13.25
C GLY A 151 0.92 0.84 14.23
N GLN A 152 1.61 0.63 15.37
CA GLN A 152 1.88 1.70 16.32
C GLN A 152 2.93 2.68 15.77
N ARG A 153 2.68 3.97 16.00
CA ARG A 153 3.65 5.01 15.74
C ARG A 153 4.42 5.29 17.04
N GLY A 154 5.74 5.21 16.97
CA GLY A 154 6.63 5.48 18.11
C GLY A 154 7.71 6.48 17.74
N ILE A 155 8.25 7.15 18.75
CA ILE A 155 9.40 8.04 18.62
C ILE A 155 10.49 7.59 19.59
N ILE A 156 11.74 7.56 19.12
CA ILE A 156 12.91 7.28 19.94
C ILE A 156 13.70 8.58 20.10
N ILE A 157 13.70 9.13 21.30
CA ILE A 157 14.41 10.36 21.63
C ILE A 157 15.64 9.99 22.49
N ALA A 158 16.81 10.35 22.01
CA ALA A 158 18.06 10.12 22.75
C ALA A 158 19.14 11.09 22.29
N PRO A 159 20.17 11.36 23.12
CA PRO A 159 21.31 12.19 22.76
C PRO A 159 22.05 11.65 21.51
N PRO A 160 22.87 12.47 20.85
CA PRO A 160 23.76 11.98 19.80
C PRO A 160 24.65 10.82 20.30
N LYS A 161 24.92 9.86 19.43
CA LYS A 161 25.77 8.67 19.71
C LYS A 161 25.25 7.69 20.76
N ALA A 162 23.98 7.80 21.19
CA ALA A 162 23.36 6.90 22.18
C ALA A 162 22.85 5.56 21.60
N GLY A 163 23.22 5.21 20.37
CA GLY A 163 22.82 3.92 19.77
C GLY A 163 21.44 3.89 19.11
N LYS A 164 20.77 5.05 18.86
CA LYS A 164 19.45 5.11 18.20
C LYS A 164 19.37 4.30 16.91
N THR A 165 20.34 4.49 16.03
CA THR A 165 20.36 3.80 14.72
C THR A 165 20.57 2.30 14.88
N THR A 166 21.38 1.87 15.84
CA THR A 166 21.60 0.45 16.17
C THR A 166 20.29 -0.19 16.62
N LEU A 167 19.58 0.47 17.53
CA LEU A 167 18.30 0.02 18.05
C LEU A 167 17.26 -0.12 16.90
N LEU A 168 17.13 0.90 16.05
CA LEU A 168 16.22 0.88 14.91
C LEU A 168 16.57 -0.22 13.90
N LYS A 169 17.85 -0.48 13.63
CA LYS A 169 18.29 -1.56 12.75
C LYS A 169 17.87 -2.92 13.28
N VAL A 170 18.04 -3.16 14.58
CA VAL A 170 17.63 -4.43 15.21
C VAL A 170 16.12 -4.58 15.16
N MET A 171 15.35 -3.56 15.54
CA MET A 171 13.89 -3.59 15.44
C MET A 171 13.42 -3.85 14.00
N TYR A 172 14.00 -3.19 13.01
CA TYR A 172 13.67 -3.39 11.61
C TYR A 172 13.95 -4.83 11.14
N SER A 173 15.10 -5.41 11.53
CA SER A 173 15.44 -6.79 11.15
C SER A 173 14.46 -7.82 11.70
N LEU A 174 13.89 -7.56 12.87
CA LEU A 174 12.92 -8.44 13.54
C LEU A 174 11.50 -8.30 12.98
N THR A 175 11.17 -7.14 12.42
CA THR A 175 9.85 -6.87 11.82
C THR A 175 9.78 -7.19 10.33
N LYS A 176 10.92 -7.46 9.69
CA LYS A 176 10.97 -7.85 8.27
C LYS A 176 10.24 -9.17 8.08
N PRO A 177 9.26 -9.27 7.17
CA PRO A 177 8.66 -10.55 6.85
C PRO A 177 9.78 -11.48 6.38
N LEU A 178 9.84 -12.69 6.94
CA LEU A 178 10.73 -13.74 6.47
C LEU A 178 10.43 -13.91 4.99
N SER A 179 11.36 -13.53 4.13
CA SER A 179 11.28 -13.81 2.70
C SER A 179 11.10 -15.32 2.54
N ASN A 180 10.22 -15.75 1.64
CA ASN A 180 9.84 -17.14 1.44
C ASN A 180 11.00 -18.08 1.03
N GLU A 181 12.24 -17.62 1.04
CA GLU A 181 13.43 -18.40 0.64
C GLU A 181 13.83 -19.50 1.63
N ASN A 182 13.24 -19.57 2.84
CA ASN A 182 13.57 -20.59 3.84
C ASN A 182 12.38 -21.53 4.15
N ARG A 183 11.43 -21.69 3.25
CA ARG A 183 10.33 -22.68 3.43
C ARG A 183 10.55 -24.01 2.75
N GLU A 184 11.70 -24.21 2.12
CA GLU A 184 12.10 -25.51 1.53
C GLU A 184 13.34 -26.05 2.24
N THR A 185 13.14 -26.64 3.42
CA THR A 185 13.96 -27.76 3.97
C THR A 185 13.12 -28.50 5.00
#